data_0c91f617f865c3d19d03492331112af6
#
_entry.id   0c91f617f865c3d19d03492331112af6
#
_cell.length_a   1.000
_cell.length_b   1.000
_cell.length_c   1.000
_cell.angle_alpha   90.00
_cell.angle_beta   90.00
_cell.angle_gamma   90.00
#
_symmetry.space_group_name_H-M   'P 1'
#
loop_
_entity.id
_entity.type
_entity.pdbx_description
1 polymer ?
#
loop_
_entity_poly.entity_id
_entity_poly.type
_entity_poly.pdbx_seq_one_letter_code
_entity_poly.pdbx_strand_id
1 'polypeptide(L)'
;MKAITVEALSKTFSGGTVAVDRIRFSLNQGEIFGFLGPNGAGKTTTVKLLCGMLTPSGGKCQVLGIDPTQNPEQLHEKVGVVTEHAQMYDHMTALENLQFYGTLFGMSRSECADRAKLLLHRLELADVKDRKLATYSTGMRQRLSLARALLHRPQILFLDEPTSGLDPESAQNVNSLIQEQAAEGITVFLCTHQLRYAQEICTTYGLMDKGHLFATGNITELRAMVSRNRRVRVKASCLPKDMVYKEVGDHIYDVDVASEHDIPLIVKRIVEAGGDLYHVSEQQMSLEEIYFSLIDREHAETEREKYE
;
A
#
# COMPACT_ATOMS: atom_id res chain seq x y z
N MET A 1 -5.33 15.88 10.74
CA MET A 1 -6.63 16.10 10.06
C MET A 1 -6.91 14.89 9.17
N LYS A 2 -8.18 14.48 9.00
CA LYS A 2 -8.50 13.36 8.09
C LYS A 2 -8.37 13.80 6.64
N ALA A 3 -7.61 13.05 5.86
CA ALA A 3 -7.48 13.24 4.41
C ALA A 3 -8.60 12.50 3.66
N ILE A 4 -8.92 11.27 4.11
CA ILE A 4 -9.99 10.45 3.55
C ILE A 4 -10.86 9.91 4.69
N THR A 5 -12.17 9.90 4.48
CA THR A 5 -13.13 9.26 5.37
C THR A 5 -14.11 8.46 4.52
N VAL A 6 -14.33 7.20 4.88
CA VAL A 6 -15.19 6.25 4.16
C VAL A 6 -16.16 5.62 5.15
N GLU A 7 -17.47 5.72 4.86
CA GLU A 7 -18.54 5.24 5.72
C GLU A 7 -19.48 4.30 4.95
N ALA A 8 -19.39 3.01 5.21
CA ALA A 8 -20.20 1.95 4.61
C ALA A 8 -20.27 2.03 3.06
N LEU A 9 -19.16 2.38 2.44
CA LEU A 9 -19.07 2.59 1.00
C LEU A 9 -19.26 1.26 0.27
N SER A 10 -20.18 1.26 -0.71
CA SER A 10 -20.53 0.06 -1.47
C SER A 10 -20.60 0.36 -2.96
N LYS A 11 -20.24 -0.64 -3.78
CA LYS A 11 -20.40 -0.61 -5.23
C LYS A 11 -20.84 -1.96 -5.75
N THR A 12 -22.03 -1.98 -6.31
CA THR A 12 -22.57 -3.11 -7.10
C THR A 12 -22.70 -2.67 -8.55
N PHE A 13 -22.18 -3.45 -9.48
CA PHE A 13 -22.32 -3.20 -10.92
C PHE A 13 -23.63 -3.79 -11.48
N SER A 14 -24.03 -3.37 -12.69
CA SER A 14 -25.27 -3.79 -13.39
C SER A 14 -25.30 -5.27 -13.67
N GLY A 15 -24.61 -6.14 -13.30
CA GLY A 15 -24.67 -7.62 -13.35
C GLY A 15 -24.84 -8.27 -11.99
N GLY A 16 -25.08 -7.49 -10.93
CA GLY A 16 -25.18 -8.00 -9.56
C GLY A 16 -23.84 -8.24 -8.88
N THR A 17 -22.72 -7.97 -9.57
CA THR A 17 -21.37 -8.14 -8.99
C THR A 17 -21.10 -7.06 -7.95
N VAL A 18 -20.95 -7.47 -6.69
CA VAL A 18 -20.54 -6.60 -5.59
C VAL A 18 -19.02 -6.47 -5.62
N ALA A 19 -18.53 -5.30 -6.02
CA ALA A 19 -17.09 -5.04 -6.08
C ALA A 19 -16.53 -4.40 -4.80
N VAL A 20 -17.39 -3.71 -4.04
CA VAL A 20 -17.08 -3.10 -2.75
C VAL A 20 -18.32 -3.25 -1.86
N ASP A 21 -18.16 -3.83 -0.68
CA ASP A 21 -19.26 -4.05 0.26
C ASP A 21 -19.03 -3.36 1.60
N ARG A 22 -19.74 -2.28 1.83
CA ARG A 22 -19.87 -1.52 3.08
C ARG A 22 -18.56 -1.24 3.81
N ILE A 23 -17.47 -1.00 3.06
CA ILE A 23 -16.16 -0.74 3.65
C ILE A 23 -16.15 0.54 4.49
N ARG A 24 -15.33 0.55 5.55
CA ARG A 24 -15.18 1.67 6.48
C ARG A 24 -13.71 1.85 6.83
N PHE A 25 -13.17 3.02 6.58
CA PHE A 25 -11.82 3.39 7.03
C PHE A 25 -11.64 4.90 7.03
N SER A 26 -10.55 5.35 7.62
CA SER A 26 -10.15 6.75 7.53
C SER A 26 -8.62 6.86 7.49
N LEU A 27 -8.15 7.88 6.79
CA LEU A 27 -6.75 8.16 6.55
C LEU A 27 -6.40 9.55 7.06
N ASN A 28 -5.27 9.73 7.73
CA ASN A 28 -4.80 11.06 8.12
C ASN A 28 -3.93 11.68 7.02
N GLN A 29 -3.77 13.01 7.06
CA GLN A 29 -2.87 13.69 6.14
C GLN A 29 -1.41 13.27 6.39
N GLY A 30 -0.64 13.14 5.30
CA GLY A 30 0.77 12.75 5.33
C GLY A 30 1.05 11.27 5.55
N GLU A 31 0.01 10.41 5.65
CA GLU A 31 0.18 8.96 5.76
C GLU A 31 0.38 8.32 4.38
N ILE A 32 1.14 7.23 4.33
CA ILE A 32 1.19 6.30 3.20
C ILE A 32 0.33 5.09 3.58
N PHE A 33 -0.85 5.02 2.99
CA PHE A 33 -1.82 3.95 3.26
C PHE A 33 -1.75 2.88 2.18
N GLY A 34 -1.39 1.66 2.57
CA GLY A 34 -1.40 0.50 1.69
C GLY A 34 -2.77 -0.17 1.66
N PHE A 35 -3.47 -0.11 0.53
CA PHE A 35 -4.74 -0.79 0.32
C PHE A 35 -4.49 -2.10 -0.42
N LEU A 36 -4.48 -3.22 0.31
CA LEU A 36 -3.83 -4.46 -0.05
C LEU A 36 -4.84 -5.58 -0.28
N GLY A 37 -4.57 -6.43 -1.26
CA GLY A 37 -5.42 -7.58 -1.55
C GLY A 37 -5.13 -8.16 -2.93
N PRO A 38 -5.69 -9.33 -3.27
CA PRO A 38 -5.50 -9.97 -4.56
C PRO A 38 -6.14 -9.18 -5.71
N ASN A 39 -5.85 -9.59 -6.92
CA ASN A 39 -6.53 -9.04 -8.08
C ASN A 39 -8.03 -9.39 -8.01
N GLY A 40 -8.87 -8.40 -8.33
CA GLY A 40 -10.32 -8.53 -8.21
C GLY A 40 -10.87 -8.27 -6.79
N ALA A 41 -10.05 -7.98 -5.79
CA ALA A 41 -10.54 -7.67 -4.43
C ALA A 41 -11.38 -6.39 -4.32
N GLY A 42 -11.36 -5.50 -5.34
CA GLY A 42 -12.10 -4.24 -5.35
C GLY A 42 -11.24 -2.98 -5.17
N LYS A 43 -9.92 -3.11 -5.14
CA LYS A 43 -8.98 -1.99 -4.90
C LYS A 43 -9.14 -0.84 -5.91
N THR A 44 -9.00 -1.15 -7.20
CA THR A 44 -9.18 -0.17 -8.28
C THR A 44 -10.59 0.45 -8.29
N THR A 45 -11.62 -0.33 -7.96
CA THR A 45 -12.99 0.17 -7.84
C THR A 45 -13.08 1.19 -6.70
N THR A 46 -12.45 0.92 -5.56
CA THR A 46 -12.40 1.84 -4.42
C THR A 46 -11.69 3.14 -4.79
N VAL A 47 -10.54 3.09 -5.48
CA VAL A 47 -9.86 4.29 -5.98
C VAL A 47 -10.79 5.12 -6.89
N LYS A 48 -11.47 4.46 -7.84
CA LYS A 48 -12.41 5.16 -8.74
C LYS A 48 -13.57 5.83 -8.00
N LEU A 49 -14.08 5.22 -6.93
CA LEU A 49 -15.09 5.83 -6.07
C LEU A 49 -14.53 7.05 -5.32
N LEU A 50 -13.33 6.94 -4.73
CA LEU A 50 -12.67 8.02 -4.00
C LEU A 50 -12.29 9.20 -4.90
N CYS A 51 -12.03 8.93 -6.19
CA CYS A 51 -11.74 9.97 -7.18
C CYS A 51 -13.00 10.54 -7.87
N GLY A 52 -14.21 10.08 -7.54
CA GLY A 52 -15.43 10.52 -8.21
C GLY A 52 -15.61 10.03 -9.65
N MET A 53 -14.79 9.06 -10.09
CA MET A 53 -14.91 8.43 -11.40
C MET A 53 -16.05 7.40 -11.46
N LEU A 54 -16.53 6.94 -10.30
CA LEU A 54 -17.67 6.04 -10.14
C LEU A 54 -18.57 6.59 -9.05
N THR A 55 -19.88 6.44 -9.25
CA THR A 55 -20.87 6.73 -8.22
C THR A 55 -21.06 5.50 -7.34
N PRO A 56 -21.04 5.62 -5.99
CA PRO A 56 -21.31 4.52 -5.09
C PRO A 56 -22.75 4.02 -5.22
N SER A 57 -22.99 2.75 -4.92
CA SER A 57 -24.31 2.17 -4.80
C SER A 57 -24.91 2.36 -3.40
N GLY A 58 -24.07 2.65 -2.41
CA GLY A 58 -24.45 2.93 -1.02
C GLY A 58 -23.29 3.49 -0.22
N GLY A 59 -23.58 4.04 0.96
CA GLY A 59 -22.60 4.69 1.79
C GLY A 59 -22.12 6.04 1.25
N LYS A 60 -21.06 6.57 1.84
CA LYS A 60 -20.46 7.86 1.44
C LYS A 60 -18.96 7.89 1.68
N CYS A 61 -18.27 8.78 1.00
CA CYS A 61 -16.88 9.07 1.26
C CYS A 61 -16.61 10.58 1.14
N GLN A 62 -15.57 11.02 1.81
CA GLN A 62 -15.02 12.38 1.67
C GLN A 62 -13.51 12.29 1.48
N VAL A 63 -13.01 13.08 0.56
CA VAL A 63 -11.59 13.22 0.27
C VAL A 63 -11.23 14.70 0.41
N LEU A 64 -10.35 15.04 1.34
CA LEU A 64 -10.04 16.43 1.73
C LEU A 64 -11.29 17.24 2.13
N GLY A 65 -12.29 16.57 2.73
CA GLY A 65 -13.58 17.19 3.07
C GLY A 65 -14.52 17.42 1.89
N ILE A 66 -14.14 16.99 0.69
CA ILE A 66 -14.93 17.10 -0.55
C ILE A 66 -15.65 15.77 -0.79
N ASP A 67 -16.94 15.83 -1.12
CA ASP A 67 -17.68 14.68 -1.63
C ASP A 67 -17.32 14.48 -3.12
N PRO A 68 -16.69 13.34 -3.49
CA PRO A 68 -16.23 13.11 -4.86
C PRO A 68 -17.37 13.02 -5.88
N THR A 69 -18.58 12.68 -5.45
CA THR A 69 -19.73 12.55 -6.34
C THR A 69 -20.39 13.88 -6.67
N GLN A 70 -20.25 14.85 -5.78
CA GLN A 70 -20.85 16.16 -5.93
C GLN A 70 -19.90 17.20 -6.53
N ASN A 71 -18.62 17.11 -6.18
CA ASN A 71 -17.63 18.10 -6.57
C ASN A 71 -16.35 17.44 -7.14
N PRO A 72 -16.45 16.60 -8.19
CA PRO A 72 -15.30 15.88 -8.74
C PRO A 72 -14.24 16.81 -9.31
N GLU A 73 -14.62 17.91 -9.98
CA GLU A 73 -13.68 18.89 -10.54
C GLU A 73 -12.80 19.52 -9.48
N GLN A 74 -13.41 20.02 -8.39
CA GLN A 74 -12.68 20.59 -7.26
C GLN A 74 -11.74 19.57 -6.60
N LEU A 75 -12.13 18.30 -6.58
CA LEU A 75 -11.30 17.22 -6.07
C LEU A 75 -10.11 16.95 -6.98
N HIS A 76 -10.33 16.89 -8.30
CA HIS A 76 -9.28 16.58 -9.29
C HIS A 76 -8.16 17.63 -9.32
N GLU A 77 -8.44 18.87 -8.96
CA GLU A 77 -7.41 19.91 -8.78
C GLU A 77 -6.42 19.59 -7.64
N LYS A 78 -6.83 18.76 -6.68
CA LYS A 78 -6.08 18.49 -5.44
C LYS A 78 -5.53 17.06 -5.36
N VAL A 79 -5.87 16.21 -6.32
CA VAL A 79 -5.45 14.79 -6.29
C VAL A 79 -4.68 14.43 -7.56
N GLY A 80 -3.63 13.64 -7.37
CA GLY A 80 -2.91 12.99 -8.47
C GLY A 80 -3.30 11.51 -8.54
N VAL A 81 -3.46 10.98 -9.75
CA VAL A 81 -3.86 9.59 -9.95
C VAL A 81 -2.92 8.89 -10.93
N VAL A 82 -2.35 7.78 -10.50
CA VAL A 82 -1.63 6.82 -11.32
C VAL A 82 -2.47 5.55 -11.37
N THR A 83 -2.92 5.18 -12.56
CA THR A 83 -3.63 3.92 -12.82
C THR A 83 -2.66 2.88 -13.36
N GLU A 84 -2.99 1.60 -13.22
CA GLU A 84 -2.19 0.47 -13.72
C GLU A 84 -1.82 0.62 -15.21
N HIS A 85 -2.71 1.19 -16.00
CA HIS A 85 -2.47 1.49 -17.41
C HIS A 85 -2.44 3.01 -17.63
N ALA A 86 -1.25 3.56 -17.55
CA ALA A 86 -1.04 4.99 -17.80
C ALA A 86 -1.31 5.36 -19.25
N GLN A 87 -2.54 5.82 -19.52
CA GLN A 87 -2.88 6.34 -20.84
C GLN A 87 -2.33 7.77 -20.99
N MET A 88 -1.43 7.93 -21.93
CA MET A 88 -0.84 9.19 -22.36
C MET A 88 -0.77 9.23 -23.88
N TYR A 89 -0.43 10.37 -24.45
CA TYR A 89 -0.43 10.57 -25.90
C TYR A 89 0.87 10.05 -26.52
N ASP A 90 0.81 8.92 -27.21
CA ASP A 90 1.95 8.21 -27.80
C ASP A 90 2.69 9.02 -28.87
N HIS A 91 1.98 9.93 -29.56
CA HIS A 91 2.56 10.78 -30.60
C HIS A 91 3.28 12.02 -30.06
N MET A 92 3.10 12.33 -28.79
CA MET A 92 3.77 13.41 -28.07
C MET A 92 5.05 12.92 -27.40
N THR A 93 5.98 13.81 -27.14
CA THR A 93 7.13 13.58 -26.27
C THR A 93 6.71 13.59 -24.80
N ALA A 94 7.61 13.19 -23.89
CA ALA A 94 7.33 13.28 -22.46
C ALA A 94 7.06 14.73 -22.03
N LEU A 95 7.87 15.66 -22.52
CA LEU A 95 7.72 17.08 -22.19
C LEU A 95 6.39 17.63 -22.71
N GLU A 96 6.01 17.34 -23.96
CA GLU A 96 4.74 17.76 -24.56
C GLU A 96 3.54 17.19 -23.78
N ASN A 97 3.59 15.89 -23.37
CA ASN A 97 2.56 15.32 -22.52
C ASN A 97 2.41 16.08 -21.20
N LEU A 98 3.50 16.33 -20.48
CA LEU A 98 3.44 17.07 -19.22
C LEU A 98 2.94 18.50 -19.43
N GLN A 99 3.37 19.20 -20.48
CA GLN A 99 2.88 20.54 -20.80
C GLN A 99 1.38 20.56 -21.12
N PHE A 100 0.90 19.56 -21.84
CA PHE A 100 -0.53 19.40 -22.13
C PHE A 100 -1.34 19.24 -20.83
N TYR A 101 -0.94 18.31 -19.95
CA TYR A 101 -1.62 18.12 -18.66
C TYR A 101 -1.48 19.33 -17.73
N GLY A 102 -0.31 20.00 -17.70
CA GLY A 102 -0.13 21.22 -16.94
C GLY A 102 -1.10 22.33 -17.37
N THR A 103 -1.38 22.44 -18.68
CA THR A 103 -2.37 23.37 -19.20
C THR A 103 -3.78 23.02 -18.71
N LEU A 104 -4.15 21.74 -18.68
CA LEU A 104 -5.45 21.28 -18.15
C LEU A 104 -5.62 21.61 -16.66
N PHE A 105 -4.52 21.59 -15.90
CA PHE A 105 -4.50 21.98 -14.49
C PHE A 105 -4.34 23.50 -14.27
N GLY A 106 -4.42 24.31 -15.32
CA GLY A 106 -4.34 25.76 -15.21
C GLY A 106 -2.95 26.32 -14.91
N MET A 107 -1.90 25.52 -15.04
CA MET A 107 -0.52 25.96 -14.78
C MET A 107 -0.02 26.91 -15.86
N SER A 108 0.76 27.92 -15.48
CA SER A 108 1.48 28.74 -16.44
C SER A 108 2.53 27.91 -17.19
N ARG A 109 2.88 28.34 -18.42
CA ARG A 109 3.90 27.64 -19.23
C ARG A 109 5.25 27.55 -18.52
N SER A 110 5.68 28.61 -17.85
CA SER A 110 6.93 28.65 -17.12
C SER A 110 6.93 27.68 -15.94
N GLU A 111 5.89 27.76 -15.10
CA GLU A 111 5.73 26.88 -13.93
C GLU A 111 5.68 25.40 -14.33
N CYS A 112 4.90 25.09 -15.37
CA CYS A 112 4.80 23.74 -15.89
C CYS A 112 6.15 23.22 -16.43
N ALA A 113 6.90 24.07 -17.16
CA ALA A 113 8.20 23.69 -17.71
C ALA A 113 9.23 23.40 -16.63
N ASP A 114 9.29 24.24 -15.59
CA ASP A 114 10.21 24.08 -14.46
C ASP A 114 9.87 22.83 -13.65
N ARG A 115 8.59 22.62 -13.38
CA ARG A 115 8.13 21.44 -12.64
C ARG A 115 8.32 20.15 -13.44
N ALA A 116 8.02 20.15 -14.73
CA ALA A 116 8.25 19.02 -15.62
C ALA A 116 9.73 18.63 -15.66
N LYS A 117 10.64 19.61 -15.79
CA LYS A 117 12.07 19.39 -15.78
C LYS A 117 12.55 18.71 -14.50
N LEU A 118 12.09 19.22 -13.35
CA LEU A 118 12.41 18.63 -12.04
C LEU A 118 11.95 17.18 -11.93
N LEU A 119 10.69 16.91 -12.29
CA LEU A 119 10.11 15.57 -12.18
C LEU A 119 10.75 14.58 -13.16
N LEU A 120 11.02 15.00 -14.40
CA LEU A 120 11.69 14.17 -15.38
C LEU A 120 13.13 13.82 -14.94
N HIS A 121 13.82 14.76 -14.29
CA HIS A 121 15.15 14.48 -13.74
C HIS A 121 15.08 13.47 -12.57
N ARG A 122 14.18 13.68 -11.62
CA ARG A 122 14.01 12.77 -10.45
C ARG A 122 13.60 11.35 -10.86
N LEU A 123 12.88 11.23 -11.96
CA LEU A 123 12.37 9.94 -12.48
C LEU A 123 13.26 9.36 -13.60
N GLU A 124 14.48 9.90 -13.80
CA GLU A 124 15.46 9.42 -14.78
C GLU A 124 14.92 9.38 -16.22
N LEU A 125 14.11 10.37 -16.56
CA LEU A 125 13.56 10.54 -17.91
C LEU A 125 14.10 11.78 -18.63
N ALA A 126 15.05 12.51 -18.03
CA ALA A 126 15.59 13.77 -18.56
C ALA A 126 16.23 13.59 -19.93
N ASP A 127 17.01 12.53 -20.14
CA ASP A 127 17.74 12.27 -21.39
C ASP A 127 16.84 11.80 -22.54
N VAL A 128 15.64 11.38 -22.21
CA VAL A 128 14.67 10.85 -23.18
C VAL A 128 13.44 11.73 -23.33
N LYS A 129 13.39 12.89 -22.67
CA LYS A 129 12.22 13.78 -22.58
C LYS A 129 11.66 14.23 -23.93
N ASP A 130 12.55 14.31 -24.94
CA ASP A 130 12.23 14.76 -26.31
C ASP A 130 11.90 13.61 -27.27
N ARG A 131 11.92 12.36 -26.78
CA ARG A 131 11.47 11.18 -27.55
C ARG A 131 9.97 10.99 -27.44
N LYS A 132 9.35 10.50 -28.51
CA LYS A 132 7.90 10.16 -28.51
C LYS A 132 7.62 9.01 -27.55
N LEU A 133 6.49 9.08 -26.84
CA LEU A 133 6.09 8.05 -25.90
C LEU A 133 5.90 6.67 -26.52
N ALA A 134 5.58 6.60 -27.82
CA ALA A 134 5.54 5.34 -28.56
C ALA A 134 6.84 4.51 -28.44
N THR A 135 7.98 5.16 -28.17
CA THR A 135 9.30 4.50 -28.02
C THR A 135 9.67 4.17 -26.57
N TYR A 136 8.80 4.51 -25.60
CA TYR A 136 9.07 4.28 -24.18
C TYR A 136 8.76 2.84 -23.79
N SER A 137 9.63 2.26 -22.92
CA SER A 137 9.32 1.00 -22.25
C SER A 137 8.14 1.16 -21.26
N THR A 138 7.58 0.04 -20.82
CA THR A 138 6.51 0.04 -19.82
C THR A 138 6.96 0.79 -18.54
N GLY A 139 8.18 0.55 -18.06
CA GLY A 139 8.72 1.23 -16.89
C GLY A 139 8.92 2.73 -17.10
N MET A 140 9.39 3.17 -18.26
CA MET A 140 9.49 4.60 -18.59
C MET A 140 8.10 5.26 -18.63
N ARG A 141 7.09 4.59 -19.18
CA ARG A 141 5.70 5.07 -19.17
C ARG A 141 5.14 5.18 -17.77
N GLN A 142 5.41 4.21 -16.90
CA GLN A 142 4.96 4.22 -15.51
C GLN A 142 5.59 5.38 -14.73
N ARG A 143 6.90 5.61 -14.88
CA ARG A 143 7.60 6.74 -14.27
C ARG A 143 7.05 8.09 -14.78
N LEU A 144 6.77 8.21 -16.08
CA LEU A 144 6.15 9.43 -16.64
C LEU A 144 4.72 9.64 -16.12
N SER A 145 3.95 8.57 -15.90
CA SER A 145 2.61 8.66 -15.29
C SER A 145 2.67 9.23 -13.87
N LEU A 146 3.68 8.84 -13.11
CA LEU A 146 3.93 9.41 -11.79
C LEU A 146 4.33 10.90 -11.87
N ALA A 147 5.19 11.28 -12.85
CA ALA A 147 5.50 12.67 -13.11
C ALA A 147 4.25 13.50 -13.41
N ARG A 148 3.37 12.97 -14.26
CA ARG A 148 2.08 13.60 -14.57
C ARG A 148 1.21 13.79 -13.34
N ALA A 149 1.09 12.75 -12.49
CA ALA A 149 0.26 12.81 -11.29
C ALA A 149 0.78 13.82 -10.25
N LEU A 150 2.10 14.07 -10.22
CA LEU A 150 2.76 15.01 -9.32
C LEU A 150 2.91 16.43 -9.87
N LEU A 151 2.55 16.65 -11.14
CA LEU A 151 2.83 17.90 -11.87
C LEU A 151 2.23 19.13 -11.18
N HIS A 152 0.95 19.06 -10.84
CA HIS A 152 0.14 20.13 -10.25
C HIS A 152 0.19 20.20 -8.71
N ARG A 153 1.17 19.50 -8.08
CA ARG A 153 1.38 19.47 -6.62
C ARG A 153 0.14 19.04 -5.84
N PRO A 154 -0.34 17.82 -6.05
CA PRO A 154 -1.54 17.32 -5.38
C PRO A 154 -1.34 17.24 -3.87
N GLN A 155 -2.45 17.26 -3.11
CA GLN A 155 -2.47 17.00 -1.67
C GLN A 155 -2.64 15.51 -1.36
N ILE A 156 -3.23 14.75 -2.28
CA ILE A 156 -3.35 13.29 -2.21
C ILE A 156 -2.88 12.68 -3.53
N LEU A 157 -2.18 11.57 -3.41
CA LEU A 157 -1.71 10.76 -4.53
C LEU A 157 -2.34 9.37 -4.46
N PHE A 158 -3.17 9.02 -5.43
CA PHE A 158 -3.71 7.68 -5.62
C PHE A 158 -2.84 6.91 -6.59
N LEU A 159 -2.30 5.77 -6.14
CA LEU A 159 -1.38 4.94 -6.90
C LEU A 159 -1.96 3.52 -7.01
N ASP A 160 -2.21 3.07 -8.22
CA ASP A 160 -2.66 1.70 -8.48
C ASP A 160 -1.52 0.93 -9.17
N GLU A 161 -0.91 0.00 -8.42
CA GLU A 161 0.26 -0.80 -8.82
C GLU A 161 1.43 0.03 -9.40
N PRO A 162 1.95 1.05 -8.69
CA PRO A 162 2.88 2.03 -9.27
C PRO A 162 4.23 1.46 -9.68
N THR A 163 4.63 0.31 -9.15
CA THR A 163 5.89 -0.36 -9.46
C THR A 163 5.74 -1.58 -10.36
N SER A 164 4.52 -1.85 -10.84
CA SER A 164 4.27 -2.98 -11.75
C SER A 164 5.06 -2.84 -13.05
N GLY A 165 5.79 -3.90 -13.41
CA GLY A 165 6.60 -3.92 -14.65
C GLY A 165 7.89 -3.08 -14.60
N LEU A 166 8.29 -2.59 -13.42
CA LEU A 166 9.59 -1.96 -13.20
C LEU A 166 10.66 -3.01 -12.83
N ASP A 167 11.91 -2.74 -13.24
CA ASP A 167 13.07 -3.39 -12.68
C ASP A 167 13.30 -2.93 -11.22
N PRO A 168 14.09 -3.68 -10.41
CA PRO A 168 14.27 -3.37 -8.99
C PRO A 168 14.82 -1.96 -8.71
N GLU A 169 15.73 -1.47 -9.53
CA GLU A 169 16.34 -0.14 -9.38
C GLU A 169 15.32 0.97 -9.65
N SER A 170 14.59 0.86 -10.76
CA SER A 170 13.49 1.77 -11.10
C SER A 170 12.37 1.75 -10.05
N ALA A 171 12.04 0.58 -9.50
CA ALA A 171 11.05 0.46 -8.43
C ALA A 171 11.50 1.18 -7.15
N GLN A 172 12.79 1.04 -6.78
CA GLN A 172 13.36 1.72 -5.61
C GLN A 172 13.33 3.24 -5.78
N ASN A 173 13.65 3.76 -6.97
CA ASN A 173 13.60 5.21 -7.25
C ASN A 173 12.16 5.76 -7.14
N VAL A 174 11.17 5.01 -7.64
CA VAL A 174 9.75 5.37 -7.47
C VAL A 174 9.35 5.37 -6.00
N ASN A 175 9.79 4.38 -5.22
CA ASN A 175 9.51 4.27 -3.79
C ASN A 175 10.10 5.45 -3.00
N SER A 176 11.36 5.78 -3.27
CA SER A 176 12.05 6.92 -2.65
C SER A 176 11.28 8.22 -2.94
N LEU A 177 10.84 8.43 -4.18
CA LEU A 177 10.04 9.60 -4.52
C LEU A 177 8.69 9.63 -3.79
N ILE A 178 8.01 8.49 -3.67
CA ILE A 178 6.73 8.40 -2.93
C ILE A 178 6.94 8.76 -1.46
N GLN A 179 7.98 8.21 -0.83
CA GLN A 179 8.33 8.51 0.57
C GLN A 179 8.72 9.97 0.77
N GLU A 180 9.50 10.57 -0.14
CA GLU A 180 9.84 11.99 -0.11
C GLU A 180 8.58 12.87 -0.20
N GLN A 181 7.65 12.54 -1.11
CA GLN A 181 6.41 13.31 -1.25
C GLN A 181 5.53 13.20 0.00
N ALA A 182 5.50 12.03 0.64
CA ALA A 182 4.78 11.86 1.91
C ALA A 182 5.44 12.66 3.04
N ALA A 183 6.77 12.68 3.10
CA ALA A 183 7.51 13.50 4.06
C ALA A 183 7.31 15.01 3.85
N GLU A 184 7.03 15.44 2.61
CA GLU A 184 6.62 16.80 2.27
C GLU A 184 5.13 17.10 2.61
N GLY A 185 4.39 16.12 3.13
CA GLY A 185 3.00 16.25 3.60
C GLY A 185 1.93 15.77 2.62
N ILE A 186 2.29 15.22 1.46
CA ILE A 186 1.33 14.59 0.54
C ILE A 186 0.83 13.28 1.16
N THR A 187 -0.48 13.09 1.16
CA THR A 187 -1.08 11.82 1.57
C THR A 187 -1.04 10.84 0.41
N VAL A 188 -0.65 9.59 0.64
CA VAL A 188 -0.56 8.58 -0.40
C VAL A 188 -1.53 7.43 -0.12
N PHE A 189 -2.35 7.11 -1.10
CA PHE A 189 -3.22 5.93 -1.12
C PHE A 189 -2.68 4.96 -2.17
N LEU A 190 -2.04 3.89 -1.72
CA LEU A 190 -1.35 2.93 -2.55
C LEU A 190 -2.14 1.62 -2.64
N CYS A 191 -2.58 1.23 -3.83
CA CYS A 191 -3.12 -0.10 -4.10
C CYS A 191 -2.03 -1.01 -4.61
N THR A 192 -1.88 -2.19 -3.99
CA THR A 192 -0.99 -3.23 -4.50
C THR A 192 -1.40 -4.61 -3.96
N HIS A 193 -0.99 -5.65 -4.67
CA HIS A 193 -1.05 -7.04 -4.20
C HIS A 193 0.28 -7.53 -3.62
N GLN A 194 1.35 -6.72 -3.72
CA GLN A 194 2.70 -7.04 -3.26
C GLN A 194 2.88 -6.64 -1.79
N LEU A 195 2.60 -7.56 -0.87
CA LEU A 195 2.58 -7.28 0.57
C LEU A 195 3.96 -6.88 1.12
N ARG A 196 5.05 -7.51 0.65
CA ARG A 196 6.41 -7.15 1.06
C ARG A 196 6.75 -5.71 0.68
N TYR A 197 6.44 -5.34 -0.56
CA TYR A 197 6.61 -3.98 -1.04
C TYR A 197 5.84 -2.96 -0.20
N ALA A 198 4.57 -3.24 0.08
CA ALA A 198 3.76 -2.37 0.93
C ALA A 198 4.33 -2.22 2.34
N GLN A 199 4.90 -3.30 2.92
CA GLN A 199 5.50 -3.26 4.24
C GLN A 199 6.72 -2.33 4.33
N GLU A 200 7.45 -2.14 3.24
CA GLU A 200 8.63 -1.28 3.19
C GLU A 200 8.29 0.22 3.16
N ILE A 201 7.15 0.59 2.57
CA ILE A 201 6.85 2.00 2.32
C ILE A 201 5.60 2.53 3.02
N CYS A 202 4.63 1.66 3.35
CA CYS A 202 3.37 2.10 3.95
C CYS A 202 3.47 2.23 5.48
N THR A 203 2.76 3.21 6.02
CA THR A 203 2.66 3.46 7.47
C THR A 203 1.45 2.81 8.09
N THR A 204 0.36 2.71 7.31
CA THR A 204 -0.91 2.10 7.70
C THR A 204 -1.46 1.26 6.55
N TYR A 205 -2.34 0.32 6.86
CA TYR A 205 -2.81 -0.70 5.91
C TYR A 205 -4.31 -0.89 5.99
N GLY A 206 -4.90 -1.23 4.86
CA GLY A 206 -6.24 -1.80 4.73
C GLY A 206 -6.17 -3.10 3.97
N LEU A 207 -6.60 -4.20 4.57
CA LEU A 207 -6.55 -5.53 4.00
C LEU A 207 -7.91 -5.90 3.42
N MET A 208 -7.95 -6.18 2.13
CA MET A 208 -9.18 -6.36 1.37
C MET A 208 -9.21 -7.69 0.63
N ASP A 209 -10.36 -8.38 0.67
CA ASP A 209 -10.65 -9.55 -0.15
C ASP A 209 -12.12 -9.52 -0.59
N LYS A 210 -12.39 -9.93 -1.84
CA LYS A 210 -13.76 -10.09 -2.41
C LYS A 210 -14.73 -8.95 -2.10
N GLY A 211 -14.25 -7.71 -2.11
CA GLY A 211 -15.06 -6.53 -1.83
C GLY A 211 -15.13 -6.14 -0.35
N HIS A 212 -14.66 -6.98 0.56
CA HIS A 212 -14.67 -6.73 2.01
C HIS A 212 -13.33 -6.20 2.50
N LEU A 213 -13.37 -5.19 3.37
CA LEU A 213 -12.23 -4.68 4.10
C LEU A 213 -12.24 -5.33 5.49
N PHE A 214 -11.42 -6.37 5.68
CA PHE A 214 -11.48 -7.19 6.89
C PHE A 214 -10.53 -6.74 8.00
N ALA A 215 -9.51 -5.92 7.70
CA ALA A 215 -8.63 -5.34 8.72
C ALA A 215 -8.09 -3.98 8.28
N THR A 216 -7.89 -3.07 9.24
CA THR A 216 -7.21 -1.78 9.04
C THR A 216 -6.36 -1.45 10.26
N GLY A 217 -5.21 -0.81 10.04
CA GLY A 217 -4.33 -0.35 11.12
C GLY A 217 -2.87 -0.26 10.69
N ASN A 218 -2.01 0.13 11.63
CA ASN A 218 -0.57 0.03 11.45
C ASN A 218 -0.09 -1.43 11.66
N ILE A 219 1.17 -1.72 11.35
CA ILE A 219 1.69 -3.09 11.42
C ILE A 219 1.59 -3.69 12.83
N THR A 220 1.72 -2.87 13.89
CA THR A 220 1.63 -3.33 15.28
C THR A 220 0.18 -3.69 15.65
N GLU A 221 -0.78 -2.87 15.22
CA GLU A 221 -2.21 -3.13 15.41
C GLU A 221 -2.64 -4.40 14.69
N LEU A 222 -2.21 -4.57 13.44
CA LEU A 222 -2.53 -5.78 12.66
C LEU A 222 -1.91 -7.04 13.27
N ARG A 223 -0.67 -6.98 13.78
CA ARG A 223 -0.05 -8.09 14.53
C ARG A 223 -0.86 -8.47 15.76
N ALA A 224 -1.34 -7.49 16.52
CA ALA A 224 -2.15 -7.71 17.70
C ALA A 224 -3.50 -8.41 17.40
N MET A 225 -4.05 -8.24 16.18
CA MET A 225 -5.25 -8.95 15.73
C MET A 225 -4.99 -10.45 15.51
N VAL A 226 -3.78 -10.83 15.08
CA VAL A 226 -3.43 -12.22 14.77
C VAL A 226 -3.02 -12.98 16.03
N SER A 227 -2.10 -12.45 16.81
CA SER A 227 -1.58 -13.13 17.99
C SER A 227 -1.18 -12.11 19.06
N ARG A 228 -1.50 -12.44 20.32
CA ARG A 228 -1.00 -11.71 21.48
C ARG A 228 0.37 -12.22 21.93
N ASN A 229 0.75 -13.43 21.52
CA ASN A 229 2.02 -14.03 21.87
C ASN A 229 3.10 -13.60 20.89
N ARG A 230 4.26 -13.27 21.43
CA ARG A 230 5.48 -13.02 20.67
C ARG A 230 6.19 -14.33 20.40
N ARG A 231 6.87 -14.46 19.29
CA ARG A 231 7.68 -15.62 18.95
C ARG A 231 9.16 -15.25 18.99
N VAL A 232 9.94 -16.06 19.65
CA VAL A 232 11.39 -15.90 19.74
C VAL A 232 12.04 -17.08 19.03
N ARG A 233 12.88 -16.77 18.05
CA ARG A 233 13.73 -17.76 17.38
C ARG A 233 15.05 -17.90 18.08
N VAL A 234 15.36 -19.12 18.47
CA VAL A 234 16.57 -19.47 19.19
C VAL A 234 17.36 -20.46 18.34
N LYS A 235 18.67 -20.20 18.15
CA LYS A 235 19.61 -21.18 17.63
C LYS A 235 20.50 -21.64 18.80
N ALA A 236 20.38 -22.92 19.21
CA ALA A 236 21.12 -23.46 20.34
C ALA A 236 21.43 -24.94 20.11
N SER A 237 22.53 -25.44 20.74
CA SER A 237 22.92 -26.85 20.66
C SER A 237 21.86 -27.80 21.23
N CYS A 238 21.15 -27.38 22.26
CA CYS A 238 20.01 -28.08 22.86
C CYS A 238 19.10 -27.10 23.60
N LEU A 239 17.85 -27.51 23.86
CA LEU A 239 16.90 -26.79 24.69
C LEU A 239 16.57 -27.60 25.96
N PRO A 240 16.15 -26.95 27.08
CA PRO A 240 15.60 -27.65 28.23
C PRO A 240 14.42 -28.56 27.84
N LYS A 241 14.38 -29.79 28.40
CA LYS A 241 13.37 -30.79 28.06
C LYS A 241 11.92 -30.39 28.39
N ASP A 242 11.75 -29.47 29.32
CA ASP A 242 10.46 -28.93 29.75
C ASP A 242 10.04 -27.66 29.04
N MET A 243 10.83 -27.20 28.06
CA MET A 243 10.50 -26.04 27.23
C MET A 243 9.60 -26.45 26.05
N VAL A 244 8.51 -25.70 25.85
CA VAL A 244 7.63 -25.87 24.69
C VAL A 244 8.20 -25.08 23.53
N TYR A 245 8.51 -25.75 22.44
CA TYR A 245 9.08 -25.15 21.24
C TYR A 245 8.60 -25.87 19.97
N LYS A 246 8.76 -25.16 18.85
CA LYS A 246 8.63 -25.75 17.50
C LYS A 246 10.00 -25.74 16.85
N GLU A 247 10.51 -26.90 16.47
CA GLU A 247 11.73 -27.00 15.67
C GLU A 247 11.44 -26.57 14.21
N VAL A 248 12.24 -25.62 13.70
CA VAL A 248 12.04 -25.03 12.37
C VAL A 248 13.25 -25.18 11.47
N GLY A 249 14.34 -25.77 12.00
CA GLY A 249 15.58 -26.03 11.27
C GLY A 249 16.59 -26.74 12.18
N ASP A 250 17.77 -27.06 11.62
CA ASP A 250 18.83 -27.70 12.38
C ASP A 250 19.30 -26.81 13.54
N HIS A 251 19.00 -27.25 14.75
CA HIS A 251 19.25 -26.50 15.99
C HIS A 251 18.59 -25.11 16.06
N ILE A 252 17.47 -24.91 15.31
CA ILE A 252 16.71 -23.66 15.29
C ILE A 252 15.30 -23.95 15.82
N TYR A 253 14.92 -23.21 16.84
CA TYR A 253 13.68 -23.42 17.60
C TYR A 253 12.89 -22.12 17.72
N ASP A 254 11.59 -22.17 17.46
CA ASP A 254 10.66 -21.10 17.74
C ASP A 254 9.97 -21.34 19.09
N VAL A 255 10.06 -20.39 19.99
CA VAL A 255 9.47 -20.40 21.32
C VAL A 255 8.48 -19.25 21.46
N ASP A 256 7.23 -19.56 21.81
CA ASP A 256 6.23 -18.52 22.06
C ASP A 256 6.42 -17.93 23.47
N VAL A 257 6.41 -16.60 23.56
CA VAL A 257 6.58 -15.84 24.82
C VAL A 257 5.44 -14.84 24.99
N ALA A 258 5.08 -14.58 26.25
CA ALA A 258 4.03 -13.62 26.54
C ALA A 258 4.53 -12.18 26.48
N SER A 259 5.80 -11.95 26.82
CA SER A 259 6.41 -10.62 26.87
C SER A 259 7.89 -10.64 26.49
N GLU A 260 8.43 -9.46 26.16
CA GLU A 260 9.85 -9.26 25.92
C GLU A 260 10.71 -9.62 27.15
N HIS A 261 10.15 -9.45 28.36
CA HIS A 261 10.81 -9.78 29.60
C HIS A 261 11.04 -11.29 29.79
N ASP A 262 10.35 -12.14 29.03
CA ASP A 262 10.55 -13.59 29.07
C ASP A 262 11.81 -14.03 28.31
N ILE A 263 12.29 -13.21 27.36
CA ILE A 263 13.45 -13.54 26.51
C ILE A 263 14.72 -13.78 27.35
N PRO A 264 15.12 -12.91 28.31
CA PRO A 264 16.26 -13.15 29.14
C PRO A 264 16.13 -14.42 30.02
N LEU A 265 14.91 -14.76 30.42
CA LEU A 265 14.64 -15.98 31.18
C LEU A 265 14.86 -17.24 30.36
N ILE A 266 14.41 -17.23 29.10
CA ILE A 266 14.64 -18.32 28.15
C ILE A 266 16.13 -18.51 27.89
N VAL A 267 16.87 -17.42 27.63
CA VAL A 267 18.33 -17.44 27.44
C VAL A 267 19.01 -18.07 28.64
N LYS A 268 18.68 -17.63 29.86
CA LYS A 268 19.25 -18.16 31.12
C LYS A 268 18.97 -19.64 31.26
N ARG A 269 17.74 -20.10 31.04
CA ARG A 269 17.34 -21.51 31.14
C ARG A 269 18.10 -22.40 30.14
N ILE A 270 18.34 -21.93 28.93
CA ILE A 270 19.10 -22.70 27.91
C ILE A 270 20.55 -22.89 28.37
N VAL A 271 21.21 -21.83 28.85
CA VAL A 271 22.59 -21.88 29.33
C VAL A 271 22.71 -22.73 30.58
N GLU A 272 21.79 -22.60 31.55
CA GLU A 272 21.75 -23.43 32.75
C GLU A 272 21.52 -24.93 32.49
N ALA A 273 20.83 -25.24 31.40
CA ALA A 273 20.62 -26.61 30.92
C ALA A 273 21.86 -27.20 30.16
N GLY A 274 22.94 -26.42 30.03
CA GLY A 274 24.15 -26.83 29.31
C GLY A 274 24.07 -26.64 27.78
N GLY A 275 23.11 -25.88 27.30
CA GLY A 275 23.00 -25.54 25.87
C GLY A 275 23.88 -24.36 25.48
N ASP A 276 24.63 -24.51 24.39
CA ASP A 276 25.32 -23.39 23.74
C ASP A 276 24.34 -22.56 22.94
N LEU A 277 24.28 -21.27 23.22
CA LEU A 277 23.37 -20.34 22.55
C LEU A 277 24.12 -19.58 21.47
N TYR A 278 23.68 -19.72 20.21
CA TYR A 278 24.32 -19.07 19.05
C TYR A 278 23.57 -17.83 18.57
N HIS A 279 22.24 -17.82 18.70
CA HIS A 279 21.43 -16.68 18.26
C HIS A 279 20.08 -16.64 18.95
N VAL A 280 19.61 -15.43 19.28
CA VAL A 280 18.24 -15.18 19.76
C VAL A 280 17.71 -13.96 19.04
N SER A 281 16.54 -14.08 18.45
CA SER A 281 15.85 -12.95 17.82
C SER A 281 14.35 -13.06 17.99
N GLU A 282 13.70 -11.94 18.27
CA GLU A 282 12.25 -11.87 18.22
C GLU A 282 11.80 -11.97 16.76
N GLN A 283 10.91 -12.90 16.49
CA GLN A 283 10.31 -13.06 15.16
C GLN A 283 9.04 -12.23 15.11
N GLN A 284 9.12 -11.17 14.36
CA GLN A 284 7.94 -10.35 14.08
C GLN A 284 7.25 -10.89 12.83
N MET A 285 5.94 -11.13 12.94
CA MET A 285 5.15 -11.52 11.77
C MET A 285 5.26 -10.45 10.69
N SER A 286 5.59 -10.87 9.48
CA SER A 286 5.53 -10.03 8.29
C SER A 286 4.08 -9.67 7.94
N LEU A 287 3.90 -8.63 7.15
CA LEU A 287 2.58 -8.25 6.65
C LEU A 287 1.92 -9.39 5.84
N GLU A 288 2.73 -10.19 5.15
CA GLU A 288 2.29 -11.36 4.40
C GLU A 288 1.72 -12.45 5.32
N GLU A 289 2.42 -12.79 6.40
CA GLU A 289 1.94 -13.77 7.40
C GLU A 289 0.68 -13.28 8.12
N ILE A 290 0.62 -11.99 8.43
CA ILE A 290 -0.57 -11.34 9.03
C ILE A 290 -1.75 -11.45 8.08
N TYR A 291 -1.56 -11.09 6.80
CA TYR A 291 -2.62 -11.13 5.78
C TYR A 291 -3.23 -12.53 5.67
N PHE A 292 -2.40 -13.56 5.49
CA PHE A 292 -2.89 -14.93 5.37
C PHE A 292 -3.58 -15.42 6.65
N SER A 293 -3.04 -15.09 7.82
CA SER A 293 -3.65 -15.47 9.09
C SER A 293 -5.03 -14.83 9.31
N LEU A 294 -5.22 -13.58 8.89
CA LEU A 294 -6.49 -12.87 9.04
C LEU A 294 -7.52 -13.31 7.99
N ILE A 295 -7.09 -13.53 6.74
CA ILE A 295 -8.01 -13.97 5.68
C ILE A 295 -8.55 -15.39 5.92
N ASP A 296 -7.71 -16.29 6.46
CA ASP A 296 -8.15 -17.64 6.82
C ASP A 296 -9.25 -17.62 7.90
N ARG A 297 -9.16 -16.70 8.86
CA ARG A 297 -10.20 -16.48 9.90
C ARG A 297 -11.47 -15.91 9.30
N GLU A 298 -11.37 -14.90 8.45
CA GLU A 298 -12.51 -14.28 7.76
C GLU A 298 -13.28 -15.30 6.93
N HIS A 299 -12.56 -16.15 6.19
CA HIS A 299 -13.19 -17.22 5.40
C HIS A 299 -13.88 -18.26 6.29
N ALA A 300 -13.28 -18.64 7.42
CA ALA A 300 -13.86 -19.59 8.36
C ALA A 300 -15.13 -19.03 9.04
N GLU A 301 -15.16 -17.74 9.36
CA GLU A 301 -16.32 -17.06 9.92
C GLU A 301 -17.46 -16.96 8.88
N THR A 302 -17.14 -16.56 7.65
CA THR A 302 -18.10 -16.45 6.55
C THR A 302 -18.72 -17.82 6.18
N GLU A 303 -17.96 -18.91 6.29
CA GLU A 303 -18.50 -20.27 6.08
C GLU A 303 -19.45 -20.68 7.19
N ARG A 304 -19.17 -20.35 8.44
CA ARG A 304 -20.06 -20.66 9.57
C ARG A 304 -21.41 -19.94 9.47
N GLU A 305 -21.40 -18.65 9.11
CA GLU A 305 -22.63 -17.85 8.92
C GLU A 305 -23.52 -18.35 7.76
N LYS A 306 -22.99 -19.12 6.82
CA LYS A 306 -23.77 -19.73 5.73
C LYS A 306 -24.49 -21.03 6.14
N TYR A 307 -24.07 -21.66 7.22
CA TYR A 307 -24.63 -22.92 7.72
C TYR A 307 -25.50 -22.73 8.98
N GLU A 308 -25.56 -21.52 9.54
CA GLU A 308 -26.54 -21.09 10.54
C GLU A 308 -27.73 -20.38 9.86
#